data_922ef7532cae0aa84fb3d1b7ffd9000f
#
_entry.id   922ef7532cae0aa84fb3d1b7ffd9000f
#
_cell.length_a   1.000
_cell.length_b   1.000
_cell.length_c   1.000
_cell.angle_alpha   90.00
_cell.angle_beta   90.00
_cell.angle_gamma   90.00
#
_symmetry.space_group_name_H-M   'P 1'
#
loop_
_entity.id
_entity.type
_entity.pdbx_description
1 polymer ?
#
loop_
_entity_poly.entity_id
_entity_poly.type
_entity_poly.pdbx_seq_one_letter_code
_entity_poly.pdbx_strand_id
1 'polypeptide(L)'
;MIIGLAVLTAAAGIAPVEAQQTRREYRRMNWSENLPEAVRTYHDRRFTIVSYRVADFSETGSHPKQGSEEHVKAIRDAIRANKWLTAQLKTKKLTANDIEWVSRARNGNMTFYTK
;
A
#
# COMPACT_ATOMS: atom_id res chain seq x y z
N MET A 1 6.04 21.49 37.48
CA MET A 1 7.37 21.49 36.98
C MET A 1 7.80 20.17 36.50
N ILE A 2 7.79 19.25 37.34
CA ILE A 2 8.20 17.89 37.05
C ILE A 2 7.36 17.27 35.96
N ILE A 3 6.16 17.72 35.86
CA ILE A 3 5.21 17.22 34.87
C ILE A 3 5.73 17.39 33.42
N GLY A 4 6.37 18.50 33.14
CA GLY A 4 6.87 18.74 31.83
C GLY A 4 7.94 17.75 31.40
N LEU A 5 8.75 17.31 32.34
CA LEU A 5 9.79 16.34 32.03
C LEU A 5 9.21 14.99 31.66
N ALA A 6 8.17 14.59 32.37
CA ALA A 6 7.54 13.30 32.07
C ALA A 6 6.94 13.30 30.68
N VAL A 7 6.34 14.39 30.28
CA VAL A 7 5.73 14.49 28.95
C VAL A 7 6.80 14.40 27.87
N LEU A 8 7.91 15.07 28.07
CA LEU A 8 8.98 15.02 27.09
C LEU A 8 9.54 13.63 26.91
N THR A 9 9.67 12.90 28.00
CA THR A 9 10.17 11.54 27.93
C THR A 9 9.25 10.64 27.13
N ALA A 10 7.96 10.78 27.35
CA ALA A 10 6.98 9.98 26.64
C ALA A 10 7.02 10.26 25.15
N ALA A 11 7.11 11.51 24.77
CA ALA A 11 7.16 11.89 23.35
C ALA A 11 8.38 11.32 22.69
N ALA A 12 9.53 11.37 23.34
CA ALA A 12 10.75 10.85 22.77
C ALA A 12 10.70 9.35 22.57
N GLY A 13 9.99 8.63 23.44
CA GLY A 13 9.88 7.20 23.34
C GLY A 13 8.95 6.73 22.24
N ILE A 14 7.99 7.53 21.85
CA ILE A 14 6.98 7.13 20.88
C ILE A 14 7.51 7.15 19.45
N ALA A 15 8.29 8.14 19.07
CA ALA A 15 8.72 8.31 17.70
C ALA A 15 9.44 7.08 17.11
N PRO A 16 10.42 6.45 17.79
CA PRO A 16 11.07 5.27 17.23
C PRO A 16 10.14 4.10 17.03
N VAL A 17 9.14 3.96 17.90
CA VAL A 17 8.18 2.86 17.79
C VAL A 17 7.32 3.00 16.54
N GLU A 18 6.92 4.22 16.23
CA GLU A 18 6.12 4.47 15.04
C GLU A 18 6.89 4.21 13.75
N ALA A 19 8.20 4.47 13.76
CA ALA A 19 9.02 4.26 12.58
C ALA A 19 9.26 2.78 12.28
N GLN A 20 9.09 1.92 13.27
CA GLN A 20 9.37 0.50 13.12
C GLN A 20 8.11 -0.34 13.26
N GLN A 21 7.48 -0.63 12.13
CA GLN A 21 6.33 -1.52 12.13
C GLN A 21 6.76 -2.94 12.43
N THR A 22 5.96 -3.66 13.23
CA THR A 22 6.17 -5.07 13.46
C THR A 22 5.81 -5.86 12.20
N ARG A 23 6.28 -7.10 12.13
CA ARG A 23 5.91 -7.99 11.03
C ARG A 23 4.41 -8.22 10.99
N ARG A 24 3.77 -8.28 12.15
CA ARG A 24 2.33 -8.48 12.25
C ARG A 24 1.59 -7.30 11.65
N GLU A 25 2.01 -6.08 11.99
CA GLU A 25 1.37 -4.89 11.47
C GLU A 25 1.57 -4.78 9.96
N TYR A 26 2.77 -5.07 9.48
CA TYR A 26 3.04 -5.06 8.05
C TYR A 26 2.15 -6.05 7.31
N ARG A 27 2.03 -7.28 7.82
CA ARG A 27 1.17 -8.28 7.18
C ARG A 27 -0.28 -7.84 7.18
N ARG A 28 -0.75 -7.25 8.30
CA ARG A 28 -2.12 -6.77 8.41
C ARG A 28 -2.43 -5.68 7.40
N MET A 29 -1.46 -4.81 7.12
CA MET A 29 -1.63 -3.77 6.11
C MET A 29 -1.92 -4.33 4.73
N ASN A 30 -1.46 -5.53 4.46
CA ASN A 30 -1.62 -6.18 3.16
C ASN A 30 -2.74 -7.21 3.13
N TRP A 31 -3.55 -7.30 4.18
CA TRP A 31 -4.74 -8.13 4.12
C TRP A 31 -5.70 -7.57 3.08
N SER A 32 -6.31 -8.46 2.30
CA SER A 32 -7.19 -8.08 1.20
C SER A 32 -8.27 -7.09 1.62
N GLU A 33 -8.79 -7.22 2.82
CA GLU A 33 -9.84 -6.36 3.35
C GLU A 33 -9.36 -4.96 3.70
N ASN A 34 -8.05 -4.78 3.90
CA ASN A 34 -7.48 -3.49 4.27
C ASN A 34 -6.92 -2.72 3.09
N LEU A 35 -6.71 -3.39 1.96
CA LEU A 35 -6.10 -2.77 0.80
C LEU A 35 -6.99 -1.74 0.08
N PRO A 36 -8.31 -2.00 -0.10
CA PRO A 36 -9.14 -1.02 -0.81
C PRO A 36 -9.13 0.37 -0.16
N GLU A 37 -9.24 0.43 1.15
CA GLU A 37 -9.23 1.72 1.84
C GLU A 37 -7.88 2.42 1.68
N ALA A 38 -6.79 1.67 1.75
CA ALA A 38 -5.46 2.22 1.55
C ALA A 38 -5.29 2.79 0.14
N VAL A 39 -5.84 2.09 -0.85
CA VAL A 39 -5.81 2.55 -2.24
C VAL A 39 -6.66 3.81 -2.41
N ARG A 40 -7.84 3.82 -1.83
CA ARG A 40 -8.77 4.94 -1.98
C ARG A 40 -8.20 6.23 -1.40
N THR A 41 -7.40 6.12 -0.36
CA THR A 41 -6.83 7.29 0.33
C THR A 41 -5.38 7.58 -0.05
N TYR A 42 -4.81 6.81 -0.96
CA TYR A 42 -3.43 7.00 -1.40
C TYR A 42 -3.31 8.29 -2.19
N HIS A 43 -2.37 9.15 -1.80
CA HIS A 43 -2.31 10.49 -2.38
C HIS A 43 -0.91 11.07 -2.27
N ASP A 44 -0.46 11.75 -3.34
CA ASP A 44 0.82 12.46 -3.37
C ASP A 44 2.03 11.65 -2.92
N ARG A 45 2.06 10.38 -3.30
CA ARG A 45 3.14 9.48 -2.94
C ARG A 45 3.61 8.72 -4.16
N ARG A 46 4.82 8.25 -4.09
CA ARG A 46 5.37 7.41 -5.16
C ARG A 46 4.77 6.03 -5.12
N PHE A 47 4.62 5.45 -6.28
CA PHE A 47 4.19 4.07 -6.41
C PHE A 47 4.93 3.42 -7.56
N THR A 48 4.94 2.10 -7.57
CA THR A 48 5.61 1.32 -8.60
C THR A 48 4.59 0.48 -9.34
N ILE A 49 4.78 0.31 -10.65
CA ILE A 49 3.96 -0.58 -11.46
C ILE A 49 4.84 -1.77 -11.85
N VAL A 50 4.36 -2.96 -11.57
CA VAL A 50 5.09 -4.19 -11.88
C VAL A 50 4.13 -5.17 -12.54
N SER A 51 4.58 -5.83 -13.60
CA SER A 51 3.82 -6.91 -14.20
C SER A 51 3.98 -8.17 -13.35
N TYR A 52 2.91 -8.88 -13.10
CA TYR A 52 3.01 -10.18 -12.43
C TYR A 52 3.92 -11.14 -13.18
N ARG A 53 3.85 -11.09 -14.50
CA ARG A 53 4.69 -11.95 -15.32
C ARG A 53 6.18 -11.67 -15.09
N VAL A 54 6.55 -10.40 -15.03
CA VAL A 54 7.94 -10.01 -14.76
C VAL A 54 8.33 -10.36 -13.33
N ALA A 55 7.43 -10.13 -12.38
CA ALA A 55 7.68 -10.45 -10.99
C ALA A 55 7.93 -11.93 -10.79
N ASP A 56 7.19 -12.78 -11.49
CA ASP A 56 7.38 -14.22 -11.41
C ASP A 56 8.77 -14.66 -11.88
N PHE A 57 9.32 -13.98 -12.85
CA PHE A 57 10.66 -14.31 -13.35
C PHE A 57 11.78 -13.73 -12.49
N SER A 58 11.61 -12.51 -12.04
CA SER A 58 12.67 -11.79 -11.33
C SER A 58 12.69 -12.09 -9.85
N GLU A 59 11.58 -12.50 -9.29
CA GLU A 59 11.45 -12.72 -7.87
C GLU A 59 11.38 -14.20 -7.57
N THR A 60 12.06 -14.62 -6.57
CA THR A 60 12.01 -16.01 -6.14
C THR A 60 10.81 -16.24 -5.23
N GLY A 61 9.63 -15.87 -5.70
CA GLY A 61 8.40 -16.11 -5.00
C GLY A 61 8.04 -15.10 -3.95
N SER A 62 8.53 -13.87 -4.06
CA SER A 62 8.28 -12.88 -3.02
C SER A 62 7.16 -11.89 -3.37
N HIS A 63 6.54 -11.98 -4.52
CA HIS A 63 5.41 -11.12 -4.83
C HIS A 63 4.14 -11.64 -4.17
N PRO A 64 3.19 -10.77 -3.81
CA PRO A 64 1.98 -11.20 -3.14
C PRO A 64 1.05 -11.94 -4.09
N LYS A 65 0.28 -12.85 -3.53
CA LYS A 65 -0.74 -13.54 -4.30
C LYS A 65 -1.95 -12.62 -4.48
N GLN A 66 -2.52 -12.65 -5.67
CA GLN A 66 -3.74 -11.96 -5.95
C GLN A 66 -4.88 -12.52 -5.10
N GLY A 67 -5.75 -11.67 -4.61
CA GLY A 67 -6.91 -12.10 -3.84
C GLY A 67 -8.03 -12.58 -4.72
N SER A 68 -9.20 -12.80 -4.13
CA SER A 68 -10.38 -13.23 -4.86
C SER A 68 -10.84 -12.17 -5.85
N GLU A 69 -11.72 -12.56 -6.77
CA GLU A 69 -12.29 -11.62 -7.73
C GLU A 69 -13.01 -10.46 -7.04
N GLU A 70 -13.66 -10.73 -5.93
CA GLU A 70 -14.33 -9.68 -5.15
C GLU A 70 -13.33 -8.67 -4.59
N HIS A 71 -12.20 -9.14 -4.10
CA HIS A 71 -11.18 -8.26 -3.59
C HIS A 71 -10.51 -7.47 -4.71
N VAL A 72 -10.27 -8.10 -5.85
CA VAL A 72 -9.74 -7.39 -7.01
C VAL A 72 -10.71 -6.30 -7.46
N LYS A 73 -12.00 -6.61 -7.49
CA LYS A 73 -13.01 -5.62 -7.84
C LYS A 73 -13.02 -4.46 -6.86
N ALA A 74 -12.92 -4.76 -5.57
CA ALA A 74 -12.89 -3.73 -4.53
C ALA A 74 -11.68 -2.81 -4.70
N ILE A 75 -10.54 -3.36 -5.04
CA ILE A 75 -9.34 -2.57 -5.29
C ILE A 75 -9.53 -1.68 -6.53
N ARG A 76 -10.08 -2.22 -7.60
CA ARG A 76 -10.35 -1.45 -8.81
C ARG A 76 -11.35 -0.33 -8.56
N ASP A 77 -12.38 -0.61 -7.78
CA ASP A 77 -13.36 0.42 -7.42
C ASP A 77 -12.71 1.52 -6.57
N ALA A 78 -11.82 1.14 -5.67
CA ALA A 78 -11.08 2.10 -4.85
C ALA A 78 -10.18 3.00 -5.72
N ILE A 79 -9.55 2.43 -6.74
CA ILE A 79 -8.75 3.21 -7.69
C ILE A 79 -9.63 4.22 -8.40
N ARG A 80 -10.80 3.79 -8.88
CA ARG A 80 -11.73 4.67 -9.58
C ARG A 80 -12.22 5.80 -8.69
N ALA A 81 -12.39 5.54 -7.41
CA ALA A 81 -12.80 6.55 -6.44
C ALA A 81 -11.67 7.51 -6.09
N ASN A 82 -10.44 7.16 -6.38
CA ASN A 82 -9.27 7.99 -6.10
C ASN A 82 -8.87 8.75 -7.37
N LYS A 83 -9.33 9.99 -7.48
CA LYS A 83 -9.11 10.80 -8.67
C LYS A 83 -7.63 11.07 -8.94
N TRP A 84 -6.86 11.31 -7.88
CA TRP A 84 -5.43 11.54 -8.02
C TRP A 84 -4.75 10.31 -8.63
N LEU A 85 -5.03 9.13 -8.06
CA LEU A 85 -4.40 7.90 -8.52
C LEU A 85 -4.82 7.56 -9.94
N THR A 86 -6.09 7.73 -10.25
CA THR A 86 -6.60 7.49 -11.61
C THR A 86 -5.87 8.38 -12.62
N ALA A 87 -5.66 9.64 -12.28
CA ALA A 87 -4.92 10.55 -13.15
C ALA A 87 -3.46 10.11 -13.31
N GLN A 88 -2.83 9.66 -12.24
CA GLN A 88 -1.45 9.18 -12.29
C GLN A 88 -1.33 7.93 -13.18
N LEU A 89 -2.25 7.00 -13.04
CA LEU A 89 -2.26 5.80 -13.88
C LEU A 89 -2.47 6.16 -15.35
N LYS A 90 -3.32 7.13 -15.60
CA LYS A 90 -3.59 7.57 -16.97
C LYS A 90 -2.33 8.10 -17.66
N THR A 91 -1.47 8.80 -16.94
CA THR A 91 -0.20 9.26 -17.51
C THR A 91 0.69 8.09 -17.95
N LYS A 92 0.47 6.92 -17.40
CA LYS A 92 1.18 5.70 -17.75
C LYS A 92 0.38 4.83 -18.71
N LYS A 93 -0.71 5.35 -19.26
CA LYS A 93 -1.61 4.65 -20.18
C LYS A 93 -2.26 3.43 -19.53
N LEU A 94 -2.56 3.55 -18.24
CA LEU A 94 -3.20 2.49 -17.48
C LEU A 94 -4.54 2.96 -16.93
N THR A 95 -5.44 1.99 -16.72
CA THR A 95 -6.73 2.21 -16.08
C THR A 95 -6.85 1.29 -14.88
N ALA A 96 -7.90 1.49 -14.10
CA ALA A 96 -8.15 0.60 -12.96
C ALA A 96 -8.30 -0.85 -13.40
N ASN A 97 -8.83 -1.08 -14.59
CA ASN A 97 -9.02 -2.45 -15.10
C ASN A 97 -7.71 -3.17 -15.38
N ASP A 98 -6.63 -2.43 -15.57
CA ASP A 98 -5.32 -3.04 -15.81
C ASP A 98 -4.64 -3.52 -14.53
N ILE A 99 -5.15 -3.10 -13.39
CA ILE A 99 -4.55 -3.46 -12.10
C ILE A 99 -5.14 -4.79 -11.62
N GLU A 100 -4.25 -5.74 -11.37
CA GLU A 100 -4.62 -7.07 -10.90
C GLU A 100 -4.49 -7.23 -9.41
N TRP A 101 -3.60 -6.46 -8.79
CA TRP A 101 -3.42 -6.48 -7.34
C TRP A 101 -2.61 -5.28 -6.89
N VAL A 102 -2.45 -5.15 -5.59
CA VAL A 102 -1.67 -4.08 -4.99
C VAL A 102 -1.04 -4.58 -3.69
N SER A 103 0.11 -4.04 -3.33
CA SER A 103 0.71 -4.29 -2.04
C SER A 103 1.26 -2.98 -1.47
N ARG A 104 1.42 -2.94 -0.15
CA ARG A 104 1.98 -1.80 0.54
C ARG A 104 3.34 -2.15 1.13
N ALA A 105 4.30 -1.26 0.97
CA ALA A 105 5.58 -1.36 1.65
C ALA A 105 5.47 -0.77 3.06
N ARG A 106 6.46 -1.05 3.88
CA ARG A 106 6.48 -0.55 5.27
C ARG A 106 6.47 0.96 5.36
N ASN A 107 7.06 1.63 4.37
CA ASN A 107 7.06 3.10 4.34
C ASN A 107 5.74 3.68 3.84
N GLY A 108 4.77 2.84 3.50
CA GLY A 108 3.47 3.27 3.03
C GLY A 108 3.36 3.43 1.52
N ASN A 109 4.45 3.27 0.78
CA ASN A 109 4.38 3.32 -0.67
C ASN A 109 3.71 2.06 -1.20
N MET A 110 3.13 2.16 -2.39
CA MET A 110 2.37 1.06 -2.95
C MET A 110 2.99 0.55 -4.24
N THR A 111 2.80 -0.73 -4.50
CA THR A 111 3.13 -1.37 -5.76
C THR A 111 1.85 -1.90 -6.36
N PHE A 112 1.59 -1.52 -7.62
CA PHE A 112 0.43 -1.98 -8.36
C PHE A 112 0.88 -3.03 -9.37
N TYR A 113 0.18 -4.15 -9.40
CA TYR A 113 0.53 -5.27 -10.25
C TYR A 113 -0.41 -5.33 -11.44
N THR A 114 0.16 -5.45 -12.62
CA THR A 114 -0.58 -5.63 -13.89
C THR A 114 -0.38 -7.04 -14.39
N LYS A 115 -1.06 -7.39 -15.46
CA LYS A 115 -0.86 -8.70 -16.13
C LYS A 115 0.54 -8.85 -16.67
#